data_9e1c88cb4666a91acd6bc82043dc9182
#
_entry.id   9e1c88cb4666a91acd6bc82043dc9182
#
_cell.length_a   1.000
_cell.length_b   1.000
_cell.length_c   1.000
_cell.angle_alpha   90.00
_cell.angle_beta   90.00
_cell.angle_gamma   90.00
#
_symmetry.space_group_name_H-M   'P 1'
#
loop_
_entity.id
_entity.type
_entity.pdbx_description
1 polymer ?
#
loop_
_entity_poly.entity_id
_entity_poly.type
_entity_poly.pdbx_seq_one_letter_code
_entity_poly.pdbx_strand_id
1 'polypeptide(L)'
;MKDMKEYLEKIDKVIQDGPYKDDWDSLNNYTVPQWYKKIKFGIFIHWGVYSVPAYANEWYSRNMYIQGSPEYEYHLEHYGDHREHGYKSFIP
;
A
#
# COMPACT_ATOMS: atom_id res chain seq x y z
N MET A 1 12.78 -18.33 -2.54
CA MET A 1 11.48 -17.84 -1.99
C MET A 1 11.37 -18.38 -0.57
N LYS A 2 11.19 -17.54 0.43
CA LYS A 2 10.95 -18.02 1.79
C LYS A 2 9.64 -18.80 1.83
N ASP A 3 9.61 -19.90 2.57
CA ASP A 3 8.41 -20.71 2.67
C ASP A 3 7.30 -19.91 3.36
N MET A 4 6.09 -19.96 2.82
CA MET A 4 4.90 -19.33 3.41
C MET A 4 4.70 -19.75 4.87
N LYS A 5 5.05 -20.98 5.17
CA LYS A 5 4.99 -21.53 6.53
C LYS A 5 5.86 -20.74 7.52
N GLU A 6 7.09 -20.38 7.12
CA GLU A 6 8.01 -19.58 7.95
C GLU A 6 7.41 -18.20 8.29
N TYR A 7 6.69 -17.58 7.33
CA TYR A 7 6.02 -16.30 7.58
C TYR A 7 4.85 -16.45 8.54
N LEU A 8 4.04 -17.49 8.37
CA LEU A 8 2.90 -17.73 9.26
C LEU A 8 3.36 -18.01 10.70
N GLU A 9 4.36 -18.85 10.88
CA GLU A 9 4.94 -19.12 12.21
C GLU A 9 5.47 -17.84 12.88
N LYS A 10 6.09 -16.96 12.10
CA LYS A 10 6.58 -15.67 12.61
C LYS A 10 5.41 -14.75 13.02
N ILE A 11 4.34 -14.70 12.21
CA ILE A 11 3.14 -13.92 12.52
C ILE A 11 2.48 -14.44 13.79
N ASP A 12 2.28 -15.76 13.89
CA ASP A 12 1.67 -16.40 15.05
C ASP A 12 2.48 -16.12 16.32
N LYS A 13 3.80 -16.20 16.23
CA LYS A 13 4.69 -15.88 17.36
C LYS A 13 4.53 -14.42 17.80
N VAL A 14 4.49 -13.46 16.86
CA VAL A 14 4.29 -12.04 17.18
C VAL A 14 2.94 -11.80 17.84
N ILE A 15 1.90 -12.49 17.38
CA ILE A 15 0.55 -12.40 17.98
C ILE A 15 0.56 -12.98 19.40
N GLN A 16 1.21 -14.12 19.62
CA GLN A 16 1.29 -14.76 20.93
C GLN A 16 2.10 -13.93 21.94
N ASP A 17 3.21 -13.36 21.51
CA ASP A 17 4.11 -12.55 22.35
C ASP A 17 3.60 -11.11 22.54
N GLY A 18 2.66 -10.68 21.74
CA GLY A 18 2.11 -9.32 21.77
C GLY A 18 1.22 -9.04 22.99
N PRO A 19 1.04 -7.75 23.34
CA PRO A 19 0.26 -7.34 24.50
C PRO A 19 -1.26 -7.48 24.29
N TYR A 20 -1.70 -7.69 23.05
CA TYR A 20 -3.12 -7.75 22.70
C TYR A 20 -3.48 -9.15 22.19
N LYS A 21 -4.71 -9.57 22.49
CA LYS A 21 -5.32 -10.80 21.99
C LYS A 21 -6.49 -10.46 21.07
N ASP A 22 -7.04 -11.45 20.38
CA ASP A 22 -8.12 -11.33 19.40
C ASP A 22 -9.52 -11.25 20.06
N ASP A 23 -9.58 -10.56 21.20
CA ASP A 23 -10.83 -10.28 21.92
C ASP A 23 -10.97 -8.79 22.25
N TRP A 24 -12.20 -8.32 22.37
CA TRP A 24 -12.51 -6.93 22.65
C TRP A 24 -12.03 -6.45 24.01
N ASP A 25 -12.01 -7.30 25.02
CA ASP A 25 -11.56 -6.92 26.35
C ASP A 25 -10.06 -6.61 26.34
N SER A 26 -9.28 -7.40 25.61
CA SER A 26 -7.87 -7.14 25.37
C SER A 26 -7.61 -5.88 24.53
N LEU A 27 -8.34 -5.72 23.42
CA LEU A 27 -8.17 -4.59 22.50
C LEU A 27 -8.59 -3.27 23.14
N ASN A 28 -9.62 -3.26 23.99
CA ASN A 28 -10.06 -2.07 24.71
C ASN A 28 -9.04 -1.52 25.71
N ASN A 29 -8.02 -2.30 26.06
CA ASN A 29 -6.91 -1.83 26.90
C ASN A 29 -5.91 -0.97 26.14
N TYR A 30 -6.05 -0.84 24.81
CA TYR A 30 -5.19 0.04 24.02
C TYR A 30 -5.32 1.51 24.46
N THR A 31 -4.21 2.13 24.69
CA THR A 31 -4.16 3.57 24.99
C THR A 31 -3.29 4.29 23.95
N VAL A 32 -3.79 5.42 23.47
CA VAL A 32 -3.04 6.25 22.52
C VAL A 32 -1.72 6.70 23.15
N PRO A 33 -0.57 6.47 22.52
CA PRO A 33 0.74 6.86 23.06
C PRO A 33 0.82 8.35 23.38
N GLN A 34 1.50 8.69 24.47
CA GLN A 34 1.65 10.08 24.91
C GLN A 34 2.35 10.97 23.88
N TRP A 35 3.32 10.41 23.16
CA TRP A 35 3.99 11.17 22.09
C TRP A 35 3.01 11.61 21.00
N TYR A 36 2.06 10.74 20.61
CA TYR A 36 1.04 11.05 19.61
C TYR A 36 0.10 12.15 20.09
N LYS A 37 -0.31 12.13 21.36
CA LYS A 37 -1.15 13.18 21.95
C LYS A 37 -0.44 14.55 22.01
N LYS A 38 0.88 14.56 22.09
CA LYS A 38 1.70 15.79 22.18
C LYS A 38 2.07 16.37 20.82
N ILE A 39 2.06 15.57 19.76
CA ILE A 39 2.35 16.02 18.41
C ILE A 39 1.23 16.94 17.92
N LYS A 40 1.62 18.16 17.52
CA LYS A 40 0.72 19.19 16.99
C LYS A 40 0.64 19.20 15.47
N PHE A 41 1.60 18.55 14.80
CA PHE A 41 1.75 18.55 13.35
C PHE A 41 2.22 17.17 12.88
N GLY A 42 1.66 16.71 11.76
CA GLY A 42 2.05 15.49 11.11
C GLY A 42 1.96 15.62 9.59
N ILE A 43 2.78 14.85 8.88
CA ILE A 43 2.73 14.72 7.42
C ILE A 43 2.27 13.32 7.08
N PHE A 44 1.28 13.22 6.20
CA PHE A 44 0.82 11.96 5.65
C PHE A 44 1.29 11.85 4.19
N ILE A 45 2.11 10.84 3.88
CA ILE A 45 2.69 10.66 2.55
C ILE A 45 2.14 9.37 1.94
N HIS A 46 1.50 9.51 0.77
CA HIS A 46 1.13 8.39 -0.07
C HIS A 46 2.24 8.16 -1.10
N TRP A 47 2.77 6.95 -1.12
CA TRP A 47 3.83 6.56 -2.04
C TRP A 47 3.61 5.14 -2.55
N GLY A 48 3.81 4.94 -3.86
CA GLY A 48 3.71 3.63 -4.49
C GLY A 48 4.23 3.65 -5.93
N VAL A 49 4.12 2.53 -6.63
CA VAL A 49 4.54 2.42 -8.04
C VAL A 49 3.83 3.46 -8.93
N TYR A 50 2.61 3.83 -8.61
CA TYR A 50 1.86 4.89 -9.30
C TYR A 50 2.55 6.28 -9.25
N SER A 51 3.48 6.47 -8.34
CA SER A 51 4.26 7.70 -8.24
C SER A 51 5.33 7.82 -9.34
N VAL A 52 5.66 6.73 -10.04
CA VAL A 52 6.62 6.73 -11.15
C VAL A 52 6.06 7.50 -12.35
N PRO A 53 4.87 7.16 -12.90
CA PRO A 53 4.25 7.98 -13.95
C PRO A 53 3.84 9.38 -13.46
N ALA A 54 3.64 9.55 -12.15
CA ALA A 54 3.26 10.82 -11.51
C ALA A 54 2.07 11.53 -12.20
N TYR A 55 1.10 10.76 -12.68
CA TYR A 55 -0.10 11.26 -13.35
C TYR A 55 -1.36 10.86 -12.59
N ALA A 56 -2.29 11.80 -12.46
CA ALA A 56 -3.56 11.65 -11.76
C ALA A 56 -3.37 11.30 -10.26
N ASN A 57 -3.63 10.07 -9.84
CA ASN A 57 -3.62 9.66 -8.44
C ASN A 57 -3.31 8.16 -8.29
N GLU A 58 -3.48 7.63 -7.08
CA GLU A 58 -3.21 6.23 -6.73
C GLU A 58 -4.04 5.20 -7.53
N TRP A 59 -5.14 5.60 -8.13
CA TRP A 59 -5.95 4.75 -9.00
C TRP A 59 -5.38 4.58 -10.41
N TYR A 60 -4.26 5.22 -10.73
CA TYR A 60 -3.60 5.08 -12.02
C TYR A 60 -3.39 3.62 -12.41
N SER A 61 -2.99 2.78 -11.48
CA SER A 61 -2.76 1.33 -11.69
C SER A 61 -3.98 0.58 -12.25
N ARG A 62 -5.19 1.06 -11.96
CA ARG A 62 -6.44 0.53 -12.48
C ARG A 62 -6.89 1.30 -13.71
N ASN A 63 -6.90 2.63 -13.61
CA ASN A 63 -7.50 3.50 -14.62
C ASN A 63 -6.74 3.47 -15.95
N MET A 64 -5.41 3.26 -15.92
CA MET A 64 -4.61 3.11 -17.14
C MET A 64 -5.08 1.97 -18.05
N TYR A 65 -5.85 1.01 -17.55
CA TYR A 65 -6.42 -0.09 -18.35
C TYR A 65 -7.87 0.12 -18.74
N ILE A 66 -8.50 1.23 -18.35
CA ILE A 66 -9.88 1.56 -18.71
C ILE A 66 -9.85 2.38 -19.98
N GLN A 67 -10.19 1.74 -21.11
CA GLN A 67 -10.22 2.40 -22.42
C GLN A 67 -11.09 3.66 -22.39
N GLY A 68 -10.55 4.77 -22.87
CA GLY A 68 -11.22 6.08 -22.90
C GLY A 68 -11.08 6.87 -21.59
N SER A 69 -10.40 6.36 -20.57
CA SER A 69 -10.04 7.19 -19.41
C SER A 69 -8.85 8.12 -19.74
N PRO A 70 -8.72 9.27 -19.07
CA PRO A 70 -7.56 10.13 -19.24
C PRO A 70 -6.23 9.41 -18.97
N GLU A 71 -6.20 8.52 -17.98
CA GLU A 71 -5.02 7.74 -17.64
C GLU A 71 -4.67 6.71 -18.72
N TYR A 72 -5.66 6.15 -19.40
CA TYR A 72 -5.44 5.23 -20.53
C TYR A 72 -4.78 5.96 -21.70
N GLU A 73 -5.32 7.12 -22.10
CA GLU A 73 -4.80 7.92 -23.20
C GLU A 73 -3.40 8.46 -22.87
N TYR A 74 -3.20 8.96 -21.66
CA TYR A 74 -1.89 9.40 -21.17
C TYR A 74 -0.85 8.26 -21.23
N HIS A 75 -1.24 7.06 -20.83
CA HIS A 75 -0.33 5.90 -20.85
C HIS A 75 0.08 5.53 -22.28
N LEU A 76 -0.90 5.47 -23.20
CA LEU A 76 -0.61 5.21 -24.63
C LEU A 76 0.35 6.22 -25.22
N GLU A 77 0.14 7.50 -24.93
CA GLU A 77 0.94 8.61 -25.48
C GLU A 77 2.38 8.58 -24.94
N HIS A 78 2.57 8.30 -23.66
CA HIS A 78 3.88 8.45 -23.01
C HIS A 78 4.67 7.15 -22.87
N TYR A 79 4.00 6.01 -22.79
CA TYR A 79 4.62 4.71 -22.52
C TYR A 79 4.30 3.63 -23.56
N GLY A 80 3.31 3.87 -24.44
CA GLY A 80 2.91 2.94 -25.50
C GLY A 80 1.87 1.92 -25.09
N ASP A 81 1.78 0.83 -25.86
CA ASP A 81 0.73 -0.19 -25.67
C ASP A 81 0.82 -0.87 -24.30
N HIS A 82 -0.30 -0.95 -23.59
CA HIS A 82 -0.42 -1.55 -22.25
C HIS A 82 -0.03 -3.04 -22.20
N ARG A 83 -0.03 -3.73 -23.34
CA ARG A 83 0.41 -5.13 -23.43
C ARG A 83 1.92 -5.27 -23.44
N GLU A 84 2.62 -4.24 -23.91
CA GLU A 84 4.09 -4.19 -23.94
C GLU A 84 4.62 -3.47 -22.70
N HIS A 85 3.98 -2.37 -22.31
CA HIS A 85 4.30 -1.54 -21.17
C HIS A 85 3.13 -1.47 -20.19
N GLY A 86 2.93 -2.53 -19.41
CA GLY A 86 1.92 -2.55 -18.35
C GLY A 86 2.41 -1.91 -17.06
N TYR A 87 1.53 -1.84 -16.06
CA TYR A 87 1.86 -1.22 -14.76
C TYR A 87 3.13 -1.78 -14.10
N LYS A 88 3.40 -3.08 -14.29
CA LYS A 88 4.62 -3.73 -13.77
C LYS A 88 5.91 -3.18 -14.36
N SER A 89 5.87 -2.56 -15.55
CA SER A 89 7.05 -1.96 -16.18
C SER A 89 7.62 -0.77 -15.40
N PHE A 90 6.84 -0.19 -14.48
CA PHE A 90 7.28 0.87 -13.58
C PHE A 90 8.06 0.36 -12.36
N ILE A 91 8.11 -0.95 -12.14
CA ILE A 91 8.87 -1.56 -11.05
C ILE A 91 10.31 -1.74 -11.54
N PRO A 92 11.32 -1.17 -10.86
CA PRO A 92 12.73 -1.34 -11.22
C PRO A 92 13.24 -2.76 -11.03
#